data_6769553d30bba9a7d66e4c16c478f4d4
#
_entry.id   6769553d30bba9a7d66e4c16c478f4d4
#
_cell.length_a   1.000
_cell.length_b   1.000
_cell.length_c   1.000
_cell.angle_alpha   90.00
_cell.angle_beta   90.00
_cell.angle_gamma   90.00
#
_symmetry.space_group_name_H-M   'P 1'
#
loop_
_entity.id
_entity.type
_entity.pdbx_description
1 polymer ?
#
loop_
_entity_poly.entity_id
_entity_poly.type
_entity_poly.pdbx_seq_one_letter_code
_entity_poly.pdbx_strand_id
1 'polypeptide(L)'
;MRDYIAHHLALDSASADRLRQDYWHRYGATLLGLTRHHAIDPAHFLRETHRFPDLERLIAFEKPVRHALQRLPGRKLLFTNAPLAYAETVLGLTGLDSLFAAVYSVESLNFQPKPMLAAYRNLLRVERLSPRRCIMVEDSLANLVTAKTLGMKTVWVSTGLRDSPSVDVKVRSVRELPRHLNRL
;
A
#
# COMPACT_ATOMS: atom_id res chain seq x y z
N MET A 1 3.53 -15.41 4.35
CA MET A 1 2.27 -15.51 3.57
C MET A 1 2.12 -16.85 2.87
N ARG A 2 3.05 -17.29 2.01
CA ARG A 2 3.04 -18.62 1.38
C ARG A 2 2.89 -19.74 2.41
N ASP A 3 3.71 -19.74 3.45
CA ASP A 3 3.74 -20.79 4.46
C ASP A 3 2.44 -20.83 5.30
N TYR A 4 1.84 -19.68 5.53
CA TYR A 4 0.49 -19.57 6.11
C TYR A 4 -0.55 -20.30 5.25
N ILE A 5 -0.56 -20.03 3.95
CA ILE A 5 -1.50 -20.65 3.01
C ILE A 5 -1.27 -22.16 2.94
N ALA A 6 -0.02 -22.59 2.82
CA ALA A 6 0.36 -24.01 2.79
C ALA A 6 -0.17 -24.75 4.03
N HIS A 7 0.03 -24.17 5.22
CA HIS A 7 -0.41 -24.77 6.47
C HIS A 7 -1.94 -24.82 6.59
N HIS A 8 -2.63 -23.70 6.37
CA HIS A 8 -4.09 -23.60 6.62
C HIS A 8 -4.95 -24.29 5.56
N LEU A 9 -4.43 -24.47 4.35
CA LEU A 9 -5.16 -25.13 3.26
C LEU A 9 -4.60 -26.52 2.93
N ALA A 10 -3.67 -27.05 3.74
CA ALA A 10 -3.02 -28.34 3.53
C ALA A 10 -2.43 -28.49 2.11
N LEU A 11 -1.79 -27.45 1.61
CA LEU A 11 -1.16 -27.39 0.28
C LEU A 11 0.36 -27.53 0.38
N ASP A 12 0.97 -28.09 -0.67
CA ASP A 12 2.41 -27.98 -0.84
C ASP A 12 2.83 -26.52 -1.11
N SER A 13 4.10 -26.21 -0.87
CA SER A 13 4.63 -24.85 -0.99
C SER A 13 4.45 -24.23 -2.38
N ALA A 14 4.58 -25.04 -3.45
CA ALA A 14 4.43 -24.56 -4.83
C ALA A 14 2.97 -24.23 -5.16
N SER A 15 2.04 -25.09 -4.73
CA SER A 15 0.59 -24.85 -4.89
C SER A 15 0.12 -23.65 -4.08
N ALA A 16 0.61 -23.49 -2.86
CA ALA A 16 0.32 -22.33 -2.03
C ALA A 16 0.82 -21.02 -2.68
N ASP A 17 2.00 -21.01 -3.29
CA ASP A 17 2.51 -19.81 -3.98
C ASP A 17 1.74 -19.51 -5.27
N ARG A 18 1.36 -20.52 -6.04
CA ARG A 18 0.47 -20.35 -7.21
C ARG A 18 -0.87 -19.73 -6.80
N LEU A 19 -1.49 -20.26 -5.74
CA LEU A 19 -2.77 -19.73 -5.23
C LEU A 19 -2.64 -18.30 -4.75
N ARG A 20 -1.55 -17.97 -4.03
CA ARG A 20 -1.23 -16.62 -3.58
C ARG A 20 -1.16 -15.65 -4.75
N GLN A 21 -0.44 -16.03 -5.82
CA GLN A 21 -0.25 -15.21 -7.02
C GLN A 21 -1.57 -15.07 -7.79
N ASP A 22 -2.32 -16.16 -7.98
CA ASP A 22 -3.62 -16.14 -8.65
C ASP A 22 -4.61 -15.17 -7.97
N TYR A 23 -4.71 -15.25 -6.64
CA TYR A 23 -5.58 -14.35 -5.90
C TYR A 23 -5.11 -12.90 -5.94
N TRP A 24 -3.80 -12.67 -5.90
CA TRP A 24 -3.28 -11.32 -6.07
C TRP A 24 -3.60 -10.74 -7.46
N HIS A 25 -3.45 -11.54 -8.51
CA HIS A 25 -3.80 -11.12 -9.87
C HIS A 25 -5.29 -10.88 -10.07
N ARG A 26 -6.13 -11.79 -9.56
CA ARG A 26 -7.59 -11.72 -9.75
C ARG A 26 -8.26 -10.62 -8.93
N TYR A 27 -7.81 -10.43 -7.70
CA TYR A 27 -8.50 -9.59 -6.72
C TYR A 27 -7.69 -8.36 -6.31
N GLY A 28 -6.46 -8.25 -6.76
CA GLY A 28 -5.53 -7.18 -6.36
C GLY A 28 -4.91 -7.40 -4.97
N ALA A 29 -5.42 -8.37 -4.21
CA ALA A 29 -4.86 -8.77 -2.92
C ALA A 29 -5.18 -10.24 -2.62
N THR A 30 -4.17 -10.99 -2.16
CA THR A 30 -4.31 -12.40 -1.79
C THR A 30 -5.36 -12.60 -0.70
N LEU A 31 -5.43 -11.69 0.28
CA LEU A 31 -6.40 -11.71 1.37
C LEU A 31 -7.84 -11.85 0.86
N LEU A 32 -8.22 -11.11 -0.19
CA LEU A 32 -9.59 -11.14 -0.72
C LEU A 32 -9.98 -12.50 -1.28
N GLY A 33 -9.04 -13.17 -1.97
CA GLY A 33 -9.27 -14.53 -2.44
C GLY A 33 -9.43 -15.51 -1.29
N LEU A 34 -8.57 -15.43 -0.28
CA LEU A 34 -8.59 -16.31 0.89
C LEU A 34 -9.87 -16.16 1.71
N THR A 35 -10.31 -14.94 1.96
CA THR A 35 -11.56 -14.70 2.71
C THR A 35 -12.79 -15.15 1.92
N ARG A 36 -12.80 -14.95 0.60
CA ARG A 36 -13.93 -15.28 -0.25
C ARG A 36 -14.11 -16.78 -0.46
N HIS A 37 -13.00 -17.53 -0.61
CA HIS A 37 -13.05 -18.92 -1.08
C HIS A 37 -12.69 -19.93 0.01
N HIS A 38 -12.05 -19.51 1.10
CA HIS A 38 -11.52 -20.42 2.12
C HIS A 38 -11.95 -20.07 3.55
N ALA A 39 -12.85 -19.11 3.72
CA ALA A 39 -13.35 -18.65 5.02
C ALA A 39 -12.20 -18.27 6.01
N ILE A 40 -11.06 -17.84 5.51
CA ILE A 40 -9.94 -17.39 6.34
C ILE A 40 -10.32 -16.09 7.05
N ASP A 41 -10.11 -16.04 8.36
CA ASP A 41 -10.26 -14.78 9.12
C ASP A 41 -9.18 -13.77 8.68
N PRO A 42 -9.59 -12.60 8.17
CA PRO A 42 -8.65 -11.60 7.68
C PRO A 42 -7.72 -11.06 8.76
N ALA A 43 -8.20 -10.87 9.99
CA ALA A 43 -7.37 -10.36 11.08
C ALA A 43 -6.30 -11.38 11.49
N HIS A 44 -6.65 -12.65 11.57
CA HIS A 44 -5.71 -13.73 11.83
C HIS A 44 -4.64 -13.82 10.74
N PHE A 45 -5.07 -13.84 9.45
CA PHE A 45 -4.14 -13.89 8.31
C PHE A 45 -3.14 -12.74 8.36
N LEU A 46 -3.61 -11.51 8.53
CA LEU A 46 -2.76 -10.32 8.56
C LEU A 46 -1.76 -10.38 9.72
N ARG A 47 -2.21 -10.73 10.92
CA ARG A 47 -1.35 -10.86 12.09
C ARG A 47 -0.23 -11.87 11.87
N GLU A 48 -0.57 -13.08 11.38
CA GLU A 48 0.41 -14.16 11.22
C GLU A 48 1.37 -13.91 10.04
N THR A 49 0.91 -13.26 8.97
CA THR A 49 1.74 -13.02 7.79
C THR A 49 2.62 -11.78 7.86
N HIS A 50 2.44 -10.93 8.88
CA HIS A 50 3.23 -9.72 9.11
C HIS A 50 4.03 -9.78 10.43
N ARG A 51 4.21 -10.96 11.01
CA ARG A 51 5.14 -11.18 12.14
C ARG A 51 6.56 -11.38 11.60
N PHE A 52 7.40 -10.39 11.80
CA PHE A 52 8.81 -10.42 11.42
C PHE A 52 9.65 -10.17 12.68
N PRO A 53 10.21 -11.22 13.32
CA PRO A 53 10.99 -11.06 14.56
C PRO A 53 12.16 -10.10 14.42
N ASP A 54 12.79 -10.07 13.24
CA ASP A 54 13.95 -9.22 12.94
C ASP A 54 13.60 -8.08 11.97
N LEU A 55 12.40 -7.49 12.08
CA LEU A 55 11.92 -6.46 11.15
C LEU A 55 12.90 -5.29 11.02
N GLU A 56 13.51 -4.86 12.12
CA GLU A 56 14.51 -3.80 12.13
C GLU A 56 15.68 -4.07 11.18
N ARG A 57 16.14 -5.33 11.11
CA ARG A 57 17.22 -5.74 10.20
C ARG A 57 16.81 -5.84 8.74
N LEU A 58 15.52 -6.01 8.50
CA LEU A 58 14.97 -6.15 7.14
C LEU A 58 14.65 -4.81 6.50
N ILE A 59 14.52 -3.74 7.29
CA ILE A 59 14.18 -2.42 6.78
C ILE A 59 15.45 -1.74 6.24
N ALA A 60 15.47 -1.54 4.92
CA ALA A 60 16.42 -0.65 4.27
C ALA A 60 15.83 0.76 4.17
N PHE A 61 16.27 1.69 5.01
CA PHE A 61 15.79 3.05 5.02
C PHE A 61 16.90 4.07 4.74
N GLU A 62 16.62 4.96 3.78
CA GLU A 62 17.55 6.03 3.42
C GLU A 62 17.13 7.35 4.08
N LYS A 63 17.98 7.92 4.95
CA LYS A 63 17.74 9.21 5.62
C LYS A 63 17.24 10.36 4.71
N PRO A 64 17.71 10.51 3.44
CA PRO A 64 17.19 11.53 2.52
C PRO A 64 15.69 11.45 2.21
N VAL A 65 15.06 10.27 2.39
CA VAL A 65 13.59 10.13 2.21
C VAL A 65 12.83 10.98 3.23
N ARG A 66 13.25 10.97 4.50
CA ARG A 66 12.65 11.81 5.54
C ARG A 66 12.69 13.28 5.15
N HIS A 67 13.87 13.77 4.74
CA HIS A 67 14.04 15.17 4.32
C HIS A 67 13.17 15.52 3.10
N ALA A 68 13.08 14.62 2.11
CA ALA A 68 12.21 14.83 0.95
C ALA A 68 10.74 14.95 1.37
N LEU A 69 10.26 14.05 2.25
CA LEU A 69 8.88 14.08 2.74
C LEU A 69 8.57 15.35 3.57
N GLN A 70 9.52 15.85 4.35
CA GLN A 70 9.35 17.11 5.09
C GLN A 70 9.16 18.32 4.16
N ARG A 71 9.77 18.33 3.00
CA ARG A 71 9.67 19.41 2.00
C ARG A 71 8.38 19.36 1.18
N LEU A 72 7.62 18.27 1.22
CA LEU A 72 6.35 18.18 0.53
C LEU A 72 5.30 19.00 1.28
N PRO A 73 4.56 19.87 0.57
CA PRO A 73 3.46 20.62 1.18
C PRO A 73 2.27 19.72 1.49
N GLY A 74 1.35 20.25 2.31
CA GLY A 74 0.09 19.59 2.61
C GLY A 74 0.18 18.45 3.63
N ARG A 75 -0.99 17.93 3.98
CA ARG A 75 -1.13 16.78 4.88
C ARG A 75 -0.67 15.51 4.17
N LYS A 76 0.04 14.68 4.90
CA LYS A 76 0.49 13.36 4.44
C LYS A 76 -0.31 12.29 5.16
N LEU A 77 -0.88 11.38 4.42
CA LEU A 77 -1.61 10.23 4.94
C LEU A 77 -0.91 8.97 4.46
N LEU A 78 -0.71 8.00 5.35
CA LEU A 78 -0.26 6.68 4.93
C LEU A 78 -1.49 5.82 4.62
N PHE A 79 -1.57 5.30 3.39
CA PHE A 79 -2.63 4.42 2.92
C PHE A 79 -2.03 3.08 2.49
N THR A 80 -2.19 2.04 3.31
CA THR A 80 -1.50 0.76 3.14
C THR A 80 -2.45 -0.44 3.18
N ASN A 81 -2.09 -1.51 2.46
CA ASN A 81 -2.74 -2.82 2.58
C ASN A 81 -2.14 -3.67 3.71
N ALA A 82 -1.12 -3.17 4.39
CA ALA A 82 -0.55 -3.82 5.56
C ALA A 82 -1.42 -3.59 6.81
N PRO A 83 -1.32 -4.43 7.83
CA PRO A 83 -1.97 -4.20 9.11
C PRO A 83 -1.39 -2.99 9.85
N LEU A 84 -2.23 -2.36 10.70
CA LEU A 84 -1.88 -1.14 11.41
C LEU A 84 -0.60 -1.30 12.25
N ALA A 85 -0.54 -2.33 13.07
CA ALA A 85 0.61 -2.56 13.95
C ALA A 85 1.93 -2.72 13.18
N TYR A 86 1.90 -3.37 11.99
CA TYR A 86 3.08 -3.46 11.13
C TYR A 86 3.46 -2.10 10.56
N ALA A 87 2.49 -1.34 10.05
CA ALA A 87 2.73 -0.02 9.48
C ALA A 87 3.32 0.96 10.52
N GLU A 88 2.77 0.98 11.73
CA GLU A 88 3.26 1.80 12.84
C GLU A 88 4.68 1.40 13.26
N THR A 89 4.96 0.10 13.34
CA THR A 89 6.31 -0.39 13.64
C THR A 89 7.33 0.08 12.58
N VAL A 90 6.99 -0.04 11.28
CA VAL A 90 7.85 0.45 10.19
C VAL A 90 8.06 1.97 10.27
N LEU A 91 7.00 2.73 10.52
CA LEU A 91 7.09 4.19 10.68
C LEU A 91 8.00 4.57 11.86
N GLY A 92 7.86 3.91 13.01
CA GLY A 92 8.69 4.14 14.19
C GLY A 92 10.16 3.82 13.94
N LEU A 93 10.46 2.65 13.36
CA LEU A 93 11.83 2.23 13.03
C LEU A 93 12.53 3.15 12.01
N THR A 94 11.76 3.75 11.10
CA THR A 94 12.27 4.69 10.10
C THR A 94 12.23 6.14 10.56
N GLY A 95 11.61 6.44 11.71
CA GLY A 95 11.42 7.79 12.24
C GLY A 95 10.53 8.66 11.34
N LEU A 96 9.59 8.06 10.61
CA LEU A 96 8.66 8.75 9.72
C LEU A 96 7.28 8.99 10.34
N ASP A 97 7.01 8.44 11.52
CA ASP A 97 5.73 8.50 12.24
C ASP A 97 5.19 9.93 12.36
N SER A 98 6.04 10.87 12.78
CA SER A 98 5.67 12.28 12.95
C SER A 98 5.37 13.04 11.63
N LEU A 99 5.61 12.44 10.47
CA LEU A 99 5.38 13.07 9.17
C LEU A 99 3.99 12.80 8.61
N PHE A 100 3.30 11.77 9.13
CA PHE A 100 1.97 11.39 8.67
C PHE A 100 0.91 11.82 9.68
N ALA A 101 -0.11 12.52 9.19
CA ALA A 101 -1.23 12.98 10.02
C ALA A 101 -2.18 11.83 10.42
N ALA A 102 -2.22 10.76 9.63
CA ALA A 102 -2.99 9.55 9.90
C ALA A 102 -2.45 8.36 9.11
N VAL A 103 -2.73 7.15 9.62
CA VAL A 103 -2.42 5.86 8.98
C VAL A 103 -3.74 5.15 8.69
N TYR A 104 -3.96 4.82 7.42
CA TYR A 104 -5.10 4.04 6.94
C TYR A 104 -4.60 2.66 6.54
N SER A 105 -4.77 1.71 7.43
CA SER A 105 -4.45 0.29 7.22
C SER A 105 -5.64 -0.44 6.57
N VAL A 106 -5.41 -1.68 6.15
CA VAL A 106 -6.49 -2.49 5.58
C VAL A 106 -7.61 -2.77 6.59
N GLU A 107 -7.32 -2.84 7.89
CA GLU A 107 -8.33 -3.02 8.95
C GLU A 107 -9.21 -1.77 9.08
N SER A 108 -8.61 -0.57 9.08
CA SER A 108 -9.36 0.70 9.17
C SER A 108 -10.30 0.91 7.98
N LEU A 109 -10.11 0.15 6.91
CA LEU A 109 -10.90 0.18 5.69
C LEU A 109 -11.81 -1.05 5.53
N ASN A 110 -12.17 -1.71 6.64
CA ASN A 110 -13.02 -2.89 6.67
C ASN A 110 -12.50 -4.03 5.79
N PHE A 111 -11.20 -4.29 5.82
CA PHE A 111 -10.51 -5.29 5.01
C PHE A 111 -10.75 -5.17 3.51
N GLN A 112 -11.00 -3.95 3.04
CA GLN A 112 -11.08 -3.63 1.62
C GLN A 112 -9.73 -3.05 1.16
N PRO A 113 -8.84 -3.85 0.56
CA PRO A 113 -7.51 -3.38 0.18
C PRO A 113 -7.55 -2.54 -1.09
N LYS A 114 -6.51 -1.75 -1.34
CA LYS A 114 -6.21 -1.25 -2.68
C LYS A 114 -5.99 -2.45 -3.62
N PRO A 115 -6.41 -2.41 -4.88
CA PRO A 115 -6.98 -1.30 -5.64
C PRO A 115 -8.51 -1.15 -5.59
N MET A 116 -9.22 -1.76 -4.62
CA MET A 116 -10.67 -1.65 -4.55
C MET A 116 -11.12 -0.19 -4.43
N LEU A 117 -12.03 0.22 -5.31
CA LEU A 117 -12.59 1.58 -5.35
C LEU A 117 -13.21 2.00 -4.00
N ALA A 118 -13.82 1.05 -3.30
CA ALA A 118 -14.43 1.27 -2.00
C ALA A 118 -13.43 1.73 -0.93
N ALA A 119 -12.19 1.20 -0.94
CA ALA A 119 -11.12 1.62 -0.02
C ALA A 119 -10.79 3.12 -0.18
N TYR A 120 -10.64 3.57 -1.43
CA TYR A 120 -10.36 4.99 -1.72
C TYR A 120 -11.53 5.88 -1.35
N ARG A 121 -12.76 5.50 -1.71
CA ARG A 121 -13.96 6.26 -1.38
C ARG A 121 -14.15 6.39 0.13
N ASN A 122 -13.87 5.32 0.87
CA ASN A 122 -13.96 5.34 2.33
C ASN A 122 -12.94 6.31 2.94
N LEU A 123 -11.67 6.22 2.54
CA LEU A 123 -10.62 7.15 2.97
C LEU A 123 -11.00 8.59 2.66
N LEU A 124 -11.38 8.90 1.43
CA LEU A 124 -11.75 10.25 1.01
C LEU A 124 -12.94 10.80 1.80
N ARG A 125 -13.94 9.95 2.09
CA ARG A 125 -15.11 10.30 2.89
C ARG A 125 -14.75 10.61 4.34
N VAL A 126 -13.98 9.74 4.98
CA VAL A 126 -13.55 9.89 6.40
C VAL A 126 -12.72 11.16 6.56
N GLU A 127 -11.80 11.42 5.66
CA GLU A 127 -10.93 12.58 5.67
C GLU A 127 -11.57 13.85 5.08
N ARG A 128 -12.80 13.74 4.55
CA ARG A 128 -13.52 14.83 3.87
C ARG A 128 -12.70 15.48 2.76
N LEU A 129 -12.01 14.65 1.97
CA LEU A 129 -11.12 15.10 0.91
C LEU A 129 -11.80 15.08 -0.45
N SER A 130 -11.54 16.12 -1.26
CA SER A 130 -11.83 16.11 -2.69
C SER A 130 -10.71 15.37 -3.43
N PRO A 131 -11.01 14.36 -4.28
CA PRO A 131 -9.99 13.63 -5.03
C PRO A 131 -9.07 14.55 -5.84
N ARG A 132 -9.60 15.60 -6.46
CA ARG A 132 -8.84 16.55 -7.28
C ARG A 132 -7.77 17.34 -6.49
N ARG A 133 -7.85 17.34 -5.17
CA ARG A 133 -6.88 17.96 -4.26
C ARG A 133 -5.92 16.96 -3.64
N CYS A 134 -5.97 15.71 -4.08
CA CYS A 134 -5.15 14.62 -3.57
C CYS A 134 -4.15 14.15 -4.62
N ILE A 135 -2.97 13.81 -4.13
CA ILE A 135 -1.90 13.17 -4.91
C ILE A 135 -1.71 11.76 -4.34
N MET A 136 -1.89 10.74 -5.17
CA MET A 136 -1.56 9.35 -4.82
C MET A 136 -0.13 9.06 -5.26
N VAL A 137 0.73 8.72 -4.31
CA VAL A 137 2.12 8.27 -4.54
C VAL A 137 2.18 6.78 -4.26
N GLU A 138 2.54 5.97 -5.26
CA GLU A 138 2.35 4.52 -5.20
C GLU A 138 3.33 3.81 -6.15
N ASP A 139 3.72 2.58 -5.82
CA ASP A 139 4.55 1.70 -6.66
C ASP A 139 3.71 0.74 -7.51
N SER A 140 2.49 0.41 -7.07
CA SER A 140 1.56 -0.45 -7.80
C SER A 140 0.74 0.35 -8.82
N LEU A 141 0.91 0.02 -10.10
CA LEU A 141 0.16 0.66 -11.18
C LEU A 141 -1.36 0.44 -11.05
N ALA A 142 -1.79 -0.74 -10.59
CA ALA A 142 -3.21 -1.04 -10.37
C ALA A 142 -3.85 -0.07 -9.36
N ASN A 143 -3.11 0.28 -8.30
CA ASN A 143 -3.54 1.26 -7.31
C ASN A 143 -3.65 2.67 -7.91
N LEU A 144 -2.71 3.06 -8.78
CA LEU A 144 -2.74 4.36 -9.46
C LEU A 144 -3.90 4.47 -10.47
N VAL A 145 -4.23 3.40 -11.18
CA VAL A 145 -5.41 3.36 -12.06
C VAL A 145 -6.68 3.73 -11.31
N THR A 146 -6.90 3.12 -10.14
CA THR A 146 -8.06 3.43 -9.31
C THR A 146 -8.04 4.88 -8.80
N ALA A 147 -6.90 5.38 -8.34
CA ALA A 147 -6.76 6.76 -7.91
C ALA A 147 -7.07 7.75 -9.04
N LYS A 148 -6.55 7.47 -10.24
CA LYS A 148 -6.77 8.29 -11.45
C LYS A 148 -8.25 8.32 -11.86
N THR A 149 -8.94 7.18 -11.81
CA THR A 149 -10.37 7.08 -12.11
C THR A 149 -11.22 7.95 -11.17
N LEU A 150 -10.78 8.16 -9.94
CA LEU A 150 -11.42 9.05 -8.98
C LEU A 150 -11.09 10.54 -9.20
N GLY A 151 -10.15 10.86 -10.09
CA GLY A 151 -9.71 12.22 -10.38
C GLY A 151 -8.56 12.71 -9.49
N MET A 152 -7.85 11.81 -8.81
CA MET A 152 -6.63 12.16 -8.09
C MET A 152 -5.47 12.41 -9.07
N LYS A 153 -4.51 13.23 -8.66
CA LYS A 153 -3.19 13.24 -9.28
C LYS A 153 -2.40 11.99 -8.86
N THR A 154 -1.55 11.50 -9.75
CA THR A 154 -0.88 10.23 -9.57
C THR A 154 0.63 10.33 -9.78
N VAL A 155 1.39 9.76 -8.86
CA VAL A 155 2.83 9.64 -8.95
C VAL A 155 3.21 8.18 -8.85
N TRP A 156 3.88 7.68 -9.87
CA TRP A 156 4.37 6.30 -9.90
C TRP A 156 5.83 6.24 -9.47
N VAL A 157 6.09 5.54 -8.37
CA VAL A 157 7.45 5.22 -7.93
C VAL A 157 7.88 3.93 -8.61
N SER A 158 8.69 4.03 -9.67
CA SER A 158 9.11 2.87 -10.45
C SER A 158 10.42 3.12 -11.21
N THR A 159 11.28 2.11 -11.23
CA THR A 159 12.52 2.09 -12.04
C THR A 159 12.33 1.45 -13.42
N GLY A 160 11.15 0.84 -13.67
CA GLY A 160 10.84 0.20 -14.96
C GLY A 160 10.70 1.20 -16.11
N LEU A 161 10.79 0.72 -17.34
CA LEU A 161 10.67 1.55 -18.56
C LEU A 161 9.23 1.79 -19.02
N ARG A 162 8.27 1.05 -18.44
CA ARG A 162 6.85 1.12 -18.83
C ARG A 162 6.26 2.48 -18.48
N ASP A 163 5.41 3.01 -19.34
CA ASP A 163 4.57 4.18 -19.09
C ASP A 163 3.09 3.78 -19.00
N SER A 164 2.27 4.68 -18.46
CA SER A 164 0.82 4.48 -18.34
C SER A 164 0.08 5.81 -18.38
N PRO A 165 -1.07 5.88 -19.08
CA PRO A 165 -1.93 7.07 -19.09
C PRO A 165 -2.53 7.40 -17.70
N SER A 166 -2.47 6.46 -16.77
CA SER A 166 -2.93 6.66 -15.39
C SER A 166 -1.87 7.30 -14.48
N VAL A 167 -0.75 7.78 -15.05
CA VAL A 167 0.38 8.34 -14.30
C VAL A 167 0.64 9.77 -14.76
N ASP A 168 0.53 10.74 -13.85
CA ASP A 168 0.87 12.14 -14.14
C ASP A 168 2.38 12.39 -14.06
N VAL A 169 3.03 11.78 -13.06
CA VAL A 169 4.48 11.89 -12.84
C VAL A 169 5.04 10.52 -12.49
N LYS A 170 6.20 10.19 -13.05
CA LYS A 170 6.98 9.00 -12.70
C LYS A 170 8.30 9.41 -12.08
N VAL A 171 8.66 8.77 -10.98
CA VAL A 171 9.92 8.98 -10.25
C VAL A 171 10.54 7.63 -9.92
N ARG A 172 11.86 7.59 -9.79
CA ARG A 172 12.57 6.37 -9.37
C ARG A 172 12.55 6.19 -7.84
N SER A 173 12.39 7.30 -7.11
CA SER A 173 12.36 7.31 -5.65
C SER A 173 11.49 8.47 -5.17
N VAL A 174 10.85 8.29 -4.02
CA VAL A 174 10.12 9.34 -3.30
C VAL A 174 10.99 10.59 -3.05
N ARG A 175 12.32 10.44 -3.00
CA ARG A 175 13.26 11.56 -2.86
C ARG A 175 13.19 12.59 -3.99
N GLU A 176 12.72 12.18 -5.15
CA GLU A 176 12.62 13.07 -6.33
C GLU A 176 11.36 13.92 -6.32
N LEU A 177 10.33 13.53 -5.56
CA LEU A 177 9.02 14.19 -5.52
C LEU A 177 9.06 15.72 -5.36
N PRO A 178 9.87 16.30 -4.45
CA PRO A 178 9.90 17.76 -4.29
C PRO A 178 10.29 18.53 -5.57
N ARG A 179 10.98 17.88 -6.51
CA ARG A 179 11.38 18.50 -7.79
C ARG A 179 10.28 18.48 -8.84
N HIS A 180 9.22 17.71 -8.61
CA HIS A 180 8.14 17.48 -9.57
C HIS A 180 6.79 18.04 -9.14
N LEU A 181 6.73 18.76 -8.01
CA LEU A 181 5.47 19.31 -7.47
C LEU A 181 4.76 20.27 -8.41
N ASN A 182 5.50 21.03 -9.20
CA ASN A 182 4.95 21.94 -10.20
C ASN A 182 4.28 21.25 -11.41
N ARG A 183 4.40 19.93 -11.51
CA ARG A 183 3.76 19.10 -12.55
C ARG A 183 2.49 18.40 -12.05
N LEU A 184 2.15 18.55 -10.79
CA LEU A 184 1.03 17.98 -10.08
C LEU A 184 0.04 19.05 -9.67
#